data_b17219fbf05cdc01ae53b5b68eb09946
#
_entry.id   b17219fbf05cdc01ae53b5b68eb09946
#
_cell.length_a   1.000
_cell.length_b   1.000
_cell.length_c   1.000
_cell.angle_alpha   90.00
_cell.angle_beta   90.00
_cell.angle_gamma   90.00
#
_symmetry.space_group_name_H-M   'P 1'
#
loop_
_entity.id
_entity.type
_entity.pdbx_description
1 polymer ?
#
loop_
_entity_poly.entity_id
_entity_poly.type
_entity_poly.pdbx_seq_one_letter_code
_entity_poly.pdbx_strand_id
1 'polypeptide(L)'
;MSSRSLLAIALKFLLLFSLPSFAYSAETASSADSLLKLHQLRLAAQKSLGDFYMYNGMEGDQRYARMIDTSLQNGQALLGSLTQMPGDGSKALLAQLDQHWNSYQSELKVLADTLKTQGYTDLQPVADLANHNQQLMALSAELYSKIQQESGRTVSTLTQLSREQSLLMQSIAVDYASRSASVGGSFISSGGENSKSIDELANDFVQVMDKLEQAPQNTEETRQSLGAIKTKWRYIEKSLKNYNEKSVPFLVNKYSDRIIEGLEALSGQYAAKNI
;
A
#
# COMPACT_ATOMS: atom_id res chain seq x y z
N MET A 1 18.13 -66.80 -17.33
CA MET A 1 17.33 -65.58 -17.17
C MET A 1 18.21 -64.41 -17.53
N SER A 2 17.91 -63.72 -18.61
CA SER A 2 18.85 -62.83 -19.30
C SER A 2 18.90 -61.46 -18.65
N SER A 3 20.09 -60.92 -18.52
CA SER A 3 20.45 -59.59 -17.96
C SER A 3 19.70 -58.38 -18.61
N ARG A 4 18.96 -58.61 -19.66
CA ARG A 4 18.15 -57.58 -20.38
C ARG A 4 16.84 -57.18 -19.68
N SER A 5 16.30 -58.07 -18.83
CA SER A 5 15.04 -57.82 -18.12
C SER A 5 15.20 -56.98 -16.87
N LEU A 6 16.39 -56.95 -16.26
CA LEU A 6 16.69 -56.15 -15.07
C LEU A 6 16.98 -54.67 -15.40
N LEU A 7 17.50 -54.39 -16.60
CA LEU A 7 17.78 -53.01 -17.05
C LEU A 7 16.47 -52.26 -17.38
N ALA A 8 15.44 -52.95 -17.88
CA ALA A 8 14.16 -52.34 -18.24
C ALA A 8 13.31 -51.97 -17.00
N ILE A 9 13.50 -52.68 -15.88
CA ILE A 9 12.80 -52.41 -14.62
C ILE A 9 13.46 -51.21 -13.87
N ALA A 10 14.80 -51.12 -13.90
CA ALA A 10 15.52 -50.00 -13.32
C ALA A 10 15.23 -48.66 -14.03
N LEU A 11 15.03 -48.66 -15.34
CA LEU A 11 14.73 -47.47 -16.13
C LEU A 11 13.29 -46.97 -15.93
N LYS A 12 12.33 -47.83 -15.58
CA LYS A 12 10.93 -47.44 -15.26
C LYS A 12 10.76 -46.90 -13.85
N PHE A 13 11.67 -47.20 -12.91
CA PHE A 13 11.64 -46.65 -11.55
C PHE A 13 12.34 -45.30 -11.45
N LEU A 14 13.21 -44.91 -12.40
CA LEU A 14 13.92 -43.65 -12.40
C LEU A 14 13.08 -42.48 -12.94
N LEU A 15 11.94 -42.77 -13.62
CA LEU A 15 11.06 -41.74 -14.22
C LEU A 15 9.94 -41.28 -13.30
N LEU A 16 9.82 -41.80 -12.09
CA LEU A 16 8.73 -41.49 -11.14
C LEU A 16 9.14 -40.57 -10.01
N PHE A 17 10.39 -40.07 -9.97
CA PHE A 17 10.90 -39.19 -8.88
C PHE A 17 11.24 -37.74 -9.30
N SER A 18 10.85 -37.30 -10.49
CA SER A 18 11.24 -35.95 -10.96
C SER A 18 10.10 -34.99 -11.30
N LEU A 19 9.00 -34.98 -10.52
CA LEU A 19 7.95 -33.98 -10.69
C LEU A 19 7.27 -33.53 -9.39
N PRO A 20 7.97 -32.82 -8.49
CA PRO A 20 7.26 -31.78 -7.73
C PRO A 20 7.93 -30.38 -7.77
N SER A 21 9.10 -30.19 -8.39
CA SER A 21 9.86 -28.93 -8.23
C SER A 21 9.30 -27.75 -9.03
N PHE A 22 8.61 -27.99 -10.15
CA PHE A 22 8.11 -26.90 -10.99
C PHE A 22 6.80 -26.28 -10.48
N ALA A 23 5.90 -27.06 -9.88
CA ALA A 23 4.64 -26.56 -9.33
C ALA A 23 4.90 -25.67 -8.10
N TYR A 24 5.79 -26.07 -7.21
CA TYR A 24 6.18 -25.30 -6.02
C TYR A 24 6.82 -23.96 -6.36
N SER A 25 7.66 -23.89 -7.40
CA SER A 25 8.31 -22.68 -7.88
C SER A 25 7.31 -21.67 -8.48
N ALA A 26 6.32 -22.14 -9.25
CA ALA A 26 5.30 -21.29 -9.87
C ALA A 26 4.32 -20.72 -8.83
N GLU A 27 3.88 -21.51 -7.87
CA GLU A 27 3.00 -21.08 -6.78
C GLU A 27 3.68 -20.08 -5.84
N THR A 28 4.97 -20.26 -5.58
CA THR A 28 5.74 -19.32 -4.76
C THR A 28 5.95 -17.96 -5.44
N ALA A 29 6.16 -17.95 -6.76
CA ALA A 29 6.26 -16.69 -7.52
C ALA A 29 4.91 -15.95 -7.54
N SER A 30 3.81 -16.66 -7.71
CA SER A 30 2.45 -16.11 -7.68
C SER A 30 2.11 -15.45 -6.33
N SER A 31 2.46 -16.08 -5.20
CA SER A 31 2.19 -15.51 -3.86
C SER A 31 2.99 -14.24 -3.59
N ALA A 32 4.25 -14.16 -4.03
CA ALA A 32 5.06 -12.95 -3.88
C ALA A 32 4.50 -11.78 -4.70
N ASP A 33 4.03 -12.04 -5.90
CA ASP A 33 3.37 -11.08 -6.77
C ASP A 33 2.04 -10.61 -6.16
N SER A 34 1.24 -11.53 -5.62
CA SER A 34 -0.02 -11.21 -4.93
C SER A 34 0.21 -10.30 -3.71
N LEU A 35 1.25 -10.55 -2.91
CA LEU A 35 1.62 -9.71 -1.78
C LEU A 35 2.05 -8.30 -2.22
N LEU A 36 2.78 -8.18 -3.33
CA LEU A 36 3.15 -6.87 -3.88
C LEU A 36 1.92 -6.11 -4.41
N LYS A 37 1.08 -6.75 -5.20
CA LYS A 37 -0.14 -6.16 -5.74
C LYS A 37 -1.10 -5.70 -4.64
N LEU A 38 -1.25 -6.50 -3.59
CA LEU A 38 -2.09 -6.16 -2.44
C LEU A 38 -1.52 -4.96 -1.65
N HIS A 39 -0.21 -4.89 -1.50
CA HIS A 39 0.45 -3.70 -0.94
C HIS A 39 0.18 -2.45 -1.79
N GLN A 40 0.33 -2.54 -3.11
CA GLN A 40 0.06 -1.44 -4.04
C GLN A 40 -1.43 -1.03 -4.06
N LEU A 41 -2.35 -2.00 -3.91
CA LEU A 41 -3.78 -1.72 -3.75
C LEU A 41 -4.06 -0.89 -2.50
N ARG A 42 -3.40 -1.21 -1.38
CA ARG A 42 -3.50 -0.43 -0.13
C ARG A 42 -3.04 1.02 -0.33
N LEU A 43 -1.93 1.22 -1.03
CA LEU A 43 -1.46 2.56 -1.39
C LEU A 43 -2.46 3.30 -2.27
N ALA A 44 -3.02 2.64 -3.30
CA ALA A 44 -4.01 3.24 -4.18
C ALA A 44 -5.31 3.62 -3.43
N ALA A 45 -5.77 2.79 -2.50
CA ALA A 45 -6.94 3.07 -1.67
C ALA A 45 -6.73 4.30 -0.77
N GLN A 46 -5.62 4.38 -0.06
CA GLN A 46 -5.30 5.55 0.78
C GLN A 46 -5.06 6.79 -0.07
N LYS A 47 -4.35 6.65 -1.19
CA LYS A 47 -4.09 7.78 -2.09
C LYS A 47 -5.38 8.38 -2.63
N SER A 48 -6.35 7.57 -3.06
CA SER A 48 -7.63 8.07 -3.58
C SER A 48 -8.40 8.88 -2.53
N LEU A 49 -8.36 8.49 -1.27
CA LEU A 49 -8.93 9.27 -0.16
C LEU A 49 -8.17 10.59 0.07
N GLY A 50 -6.83 10.55 0.06
CA GLY A 50 -5.99 11.74 0.18
C GLY A 50 -6.22 12.73 -0.97
N ASP A 51 -6.31 12.25 -2.20
CA ASP A 51 -6.61 13.05 -3.38
C ASP A 51 -8.02 13.68 -3.30
N PHE A 52 -9.00 12.97 -2.70
CA PHE A 52 -10.33 13.54 -2.42
C PHE A 52 -10.27 14.68 -1.39
N TYR A 53 -9.53 14.51 -0.29
CA TYR A 53 -9.34 15.61 0.66
C TYR A 53 -8.62 16.80 0.04
N MET A 54 -7.63 16.56 -0.81
CA MET A 54 -6.96 17.63 -1.56
C MET A 54 -7.92 18.30 -2.55
N TYR A 55 -8.78 17.52 -3.23
CA TYR A 55 -9.80 18.05 -4.14
C TYR A 55 -10.79 18.97 -3.39
N ASN A 56 -11.24 18.54 -2.23
CA ASN A 56 -12.13 19.32 -1.37
C ASN A 56 -11.42 20.58 -0.80
N GLY A 57 -10.23 20.42 -0.24
CA GLY A 57 -9.47 21.53 0.39
C GLY A 57 -8.89 22.54 -0.60
N MET A 58 -8.80 22.18 -1.89
CA MET A 58 -8.33 23.05 -2.99
C MET A 58 -9.46 23.51 -3.91
N GLU A 59 -10.68 23.66 -3.35
CA GLU A 59 -11.85 24.25 -4.02
C GLU A 59 -12.16 23.59 -5.38
N GLY A 60 -12.02 22.27 -5.47
CA GLY A 60 -12.35 21.52 -6.68
C GLY A 60 -11.28 21.56 -7.77
N ASP A 61 -10.01 21.74 -7.43
CA ASP A 61 -8.91 21.72 -8.42
C ASP A 61 -8.92 20.41 -9.21
N GLN A 62 -9.13 20.52 -10.51
CA GLN A 62 -9.30 19.40 -11.45
C GLN A 62 -8.09 18.46 -11.56
N ARG A 63 -6.92 18.87 -11.08
CA ARG A 63 -5.76 17.97 -10.97
C ARG A 63 -6.05 16.83 -10.01
N TYR A 64 -6.64 17.14 -8.85
CA TYR A 64 -6.98 16.12 -7.84
C TYR A 64 -8.15 15.25 -8.26
N ALA A 65 -9.14 15.80 -8.99
CA ALA A 65 -10.19 14.98 -9.60
C ALA A 65 -9.60 13.88 -10.52
N ARG A 66 -8.65 14.26 -11.39
CA ARG A 66 -7.94 13.28 -12.23
C ARG A 66 -7.08 12.29 -11.44
N MET A 67 -6.48 12.73 -10.33
CA MET A 67 -5.70 11.85 -9.45
C MET A 67 -6.60 10.83 -8.75
N ILE A 68 -7.80 11.22 -8.31
CA ILE A 68 -8.82 10.30 -7.78
C ILE A 68 -9.13 9.21 -8.82
N ASP A 69 -9.48 9.61 -10.05
CA ASP A 69 -9.80 8.65 -11.12
C ASP A 69 -8.63 7.70 -11.40
N THR A 70 -7.41 8.22 -11.46
CA THR A 70 -6.19 7.43 -11.70
C THR A 70 -5.97 6.42 -10.56
N SER A 71 -6.11 6.85 -9.31
CA SER A 71 -5.93 5.99 -8.13
C SER A 71 -6.98 4.88 -8.07
N LEU A 72 -8.24 5.19 -8.40
CA LEU A 72 -9.33 4.21 -8.46
C LEU A 72 -9.14 3.21 -9.61
N GLN A 73 -8.75 3.67 -10.81
CA GLN A 73 -8.47 2.79 -11.95
C GLN A 73 -7.29 1.86 -11.66
N ASN A 74 -6.22 2.37 -11.06
CA ASN A 74 -5.07 1.57 -10.65
C ASN A 74 -5.45 0.53 -9.60
N GLY A 75 -6.19 0.92 -8.56
CA GLY A 75 -6.67 0.00 -7.54
C GLY A 75 -7.56 -1.11 -8.11
N GLN A 76 -8.49 -0.77 -9.01
CA GLN A 76 -9.34 -1.75 -9.71
C GLN A 76 -8.52 -2.73 -10.56
N ALA A 77 -7.51 -2.25 -11.28
CA ALA A 77 -6.63 -3.10 -12.08
C ALA A 77 -5.80 -4.06 -11.20
N LEU A 78 -5.26 -3.56 -10.08
CA LEU A 78 -4.52 -4.35 -9.11
C LEU A 78 -5.42 -5.44 -8.50
N LEU A 79 -6.61 -5.09 -8.04
CA LEU A 79 -7.59 -6.02 -7.47
C LEU A 79 -7.98 -7.10 -8.49
N GLY A 80 -8.31 -6.72 -9.71
CA GLY A 80 -8.65 -7.65 -10.80
C GLY A 80 -7.50 -8.58 -11.21
N SER A 81 -6.26 -8.22 -10.89
CA SER A 81 -5.07 -9.03 -11.16
C SER A 81 -4.74 -10.03 -10.03
N LEU A 82 -5.44 -9.95 -8.88
CA LEU A 82 -5.31 -10.89 -7.75
C LEU A 82 -6.13 -12.17 -8.01
N THR A 83 -5.72 -12.98 -8.97
CA THR A 83 -6.51 -14.15 -9.43
C THR A 83 -6.12 -15.46 -8.77
N GLN A 84 -4.89 -15.56 -8.25
CA GLN A 84 -4.37 -16.81 -7.68
C GLN A 84 -4.12 -16.64 -6.18
N MET A 85 -5.05 -17.16 -5.38
CA MET A 85 -4.94 -17.21 -3.93
C MET A 85 -4.49 -18.59 -3.46
N PRO A 86 -3.57 -18.67 -2.48
CA PRO A 86 -2.97 -19.95 -2.06
C PRO A 86 -3.94 -20.89 -1.32
N GLY A 87 -5.01 -20.36 -0.73
CA GLY A 87 -5.96 -21.17 0.03
C GLY A 87 -7.38 -20.62 0.01
N ASP A 88 -8.29 -21.34 0.67
CA ASP A 88 -9.71 -20.95 0.68
C ASP A 88 -9.97 -19.74 1.58
N GLY A 89 -9.19 -19.56 2.65
CA GLY A 89 -9.27 -18.37 3.51
C GLY A 89 -8.90 -17.10 2.76
N SER A 90 -7.80 -17.11 2.00
CA SER A 90 -7.42 -15.95 1.18
C SER A 90 -8.39 -15.70 0.03
N LYS A 91 -8.99 -16.73 -0.58
CA LYS A 91 -10.06 -16.57 -1.58
C LYS A 91 -11.30 -15.89 -0.99
N ALA A 92 -11.72 -16.30 0.21
CA ALA A 92 -12.87 -15.70 0.89
C ALA A 92 -12.63 -14.23 1.24
N LEU A 93 -11.44 -13.89 1.76
CA LEU A 93 -11.04 -12.52 2.07
C LEU A 93 -10.93 -11.65 0.81
N LEU A 94 -10.42 -12.19 -0.30
CA LEU A 94 -10.36 -11.48 -1.58
C LEU A 94 -11.76 -11.13 -2.09
N ALA A 95 -12.73 -12.05 -1.98
CA ALA A 95 -14.12 -11.78 -2.37
C ALA A 95 -14.76 -10.68 -1.51
N GLN A 96 -14.48 -10.65 -0.21
CA GLN A 96 -14.92 -9.55 0.67
C GLN A 96 -14.24 -8.23 0.30
N LEU A 97 -12.95 -8.25 0.02
CA LEU A 97 -12.19 -7.07 -0.37
C LEU A 97 -12.73 -6.47 -1.69
N ASP A 98 -13.11 -7.32 -2.66
CA ASP A 98 -13.72 -6.87 -3.92
C ASP A 98 -15.07 -6.15 -3.67
N GLN A 99 -15.91 -6.69 -2.80
CA GLN A 99 -17.19 -6.06 -2.43
C GLN A 99 -16.97 -4.69 -1.75
N HIS A 100 -16.07 -4.62 -0.76
CA HIS A 100 -15.73 -3.37 -0.08
C HIS A 100 -15.11 -2.34 -1.01
N TRP A 101 -14.23 -2.77 -1.93
CA TRP A 101 -13.65 -1.88 -2.93
C TRP A 101 -14.71 -1.25 -3.84
N ASN A 102 -15.66 -2.06 -4.34
CA ASN A 102 -16.72 -1.58 -5.20
C ASN A 102 -17.63 -0.56 -4.49
N SER A 103 -17.98 -0.79 -3.22
CA SER A 103 -18.74 0.16 -2.40
C SER A 103 -17.96 1.46 -2.19
N TYR A 104 -16.72 1.37 -1.73
CA TYR A 104 -15.84 2.52 -1.51
C TYR A 104 -15.65 3.36 -2.78
N GLN A 105 -15.38 2.72 -3.91
CA GLN A 105 -15.22 3.41 -5.19
C GLN A 105 -16.49 4.16 -5.62
N SER A 106 -17.67 3.56 -5.40
CA SER A 106 -18.94 4.17 -5.70
C SER A 106 -19.19 5.41 -4.84
N GLU A 107 -18.97 5.32 -3.55
CA GLU A 107 -19.14 6.44 -2.60
C GLU A 107 -18.19 7.58 -2.89
N LEU A 108 -16.90 7.28 -3.13
CA LEU A 108 -15.92 8.30 -3.48
C LEU A 108 -16.32 9.07 -4.75
N LYS A 109 -16.80 8.36 -5.78
CA LYS A 109 -17.28 9.01 -7.02
C LYS A 109 -18.47 9.91 -6.78
N VAL A 110 -19.46 9.45 -5.99
CA VAL A 110 -20.63 10.26 -5.62
C VAL A 110 -20.21 11.54 -4.89
N LEU A 111 -19.29 11.44 -3.92
CA LEU A 111 -18.80 12.61 -3.20
C LEU A 111 -18.00 13.57 -4.07
N ALA A 112 -17.16 13.04 -4.97
CA ALA A 112 -16.39 13.86 -5.91
C ALA A 112 -17.33 14.60 -6.89
N ASP A 113 -18.37 13.95 -7.38
CA ASP A 113 -19.40 14.57 -8.24
C ASP A 113 -20.26 15.59 -7.48
N THR A 114 -20.60 15.32 -6.21
CA THR A 114 -21.28 16.28 -5.35
C THR A 114 -20.45 17.54 -5.16
N LEU A 115 -19.17 17.39 -4.84
CA LEU A 115 -18.25 18.53 -4.70
C LEU A 115 -18.14 19.32 -6.01
N LYS A 116 -18.06 18.63 -7.16
CA LYS A 116 -17.99 19.27 -8.47
C LYS A 116 -19.25 20.08 -8.81
N THR A 117 -20.42 19.60 -8.43
CA THR A 117 -21.71 20.21 -8.83
C THR A 117 -22.22 21.22 -7.82
N GLN A 118 -22.00 21.01 -6.53
CA GLN A 118 -22.49 21.84 -5.44
C GLN A 118 -21.43 22.76 -4.82
N GLY A 119 -20.13 22.44 -5.01
CA GLY A 119 -19.01 23.17 -4.42
C GLY A 119 -18.70 22.80 -2.97
N TYR A 120 -19.47 21.90 -2.36
CA TYR A 120 -19.26 21.39 -0.99
C TYR A 120 -19.78 19.96 -0.83
N THR A 121 -19.39 19.32 0.27
CA THR A 121 -19.90 18.00 0.69
C THR A 121 -20.29 18.05 2.16
N ASP A 122 -21.31 17.26 2.54
CA ASP A 122 -21.69 17.10 3.95
C ASP A 122 -20.61 16.32 4.71
N LEU A 123 -20.46 16.60 6.02
CA LEU A 123 -19.44 16.00 6.87
C LEU A 123 -19.65 14.50 7.08
N GLN A 124 -20.91 14.06 7.27
CA GLN A 124 -21.19 12.65 7.57
C GLN A 124 -20.80 11.71 6.42
N PRO A 125 -21.18 11.95 5.15
CA PRO A 125 -20.71 11.11 4.03
C PRO A 125 -19.20 11.08 3.88
N VAL A 126 -18.49 12.16 4.18
CA VAL A 126 -17.03 12.18 4.18
C VAL A 126 -16.46 11.31 5.31
N ALA A 127 -17.08 11.33 6.50
CA ALA A 127 -16.71 10.44 7.60
C ALA A 127 -16.95 8.97 7.27
N ASP A 128 -18.08 8.67 6.64
CA ASP A 128 -18.44 7.32 6.23
C ASP A 128 -17.42 6.79 5.20
N LEU A 129 -17.03 7.61 4.21
CA LEU A 129 -15.98 7.27 3.25
C LEU A 129 -14.63 6.97 3.95
N ALA A 130 -14.24 7.78 4.94
CA ALA A 130 -13.02 7.54 5.72
C ALA A 130 -13.08 6.20 6.47
N ASN A 131 -14.21 5.89 7.10
CA ASN A 131 -14.44 4.62 7.79
C ASN A 131 -14.38 3.43 6.82
N HIS A 132 -14.96 3.54 5.63
CA HIS A 132 -14.86 2.50 4.61
C HIS A 132 -13.43 2.31 4.11
N ASN A 133 -12.66 3.38 3.96
CA ASN A 133 -11.23 3.27 3.65
C ASN A 133 -10.46 2.51 4.74
N GLN A 134 -10.73 2.78 6.02
CA GLN A 134 -10.14 2.03 7.14
C GLN A 134 -10.50 0.55 7.10
N GLN A 135 -11.75 0.20 6.81
CA GLN A 135 -12.18 -1.19 6.66
C GLN A 135 -11.45 -1.89 5.50
N LEU A 136 -11.29 -1.21 4.35
CA LEU A 136 -10.49 -1.71 3.24
C LEU A 136 -9.04 -1.96 3.65
N MET A 137 -8.43 -1.04 4.39
CA MET A 137 -7.06 -1.18 4.87
C MET A 137 -6.90 -2.37 5.82
N ALA A 138 -7.84 -2.54 6.76
CA ALA A 138 -7.85 -3.65 7.72
C ALA A 138 -8.02 -5.00 6.99
N LEU A 139 -9.01 -5.11 6.11
CA LEU A 139 -9.28 -6.32 5.34
C LEU A 139 -8.12 -6.68 4.41
N SER A 140 -7.51 -5.68 3.78
CA SER A 140 -6.31 -5.89 2.96
C SER A 140 -5.11 -6.37 3.77
N ALA A 141 -4.95 -5.89 5.02
CA ALA A 141 -3.89 -6.36 5.92
C ALA A 141 -4.13 -7.80 6.36
N GLU A 142 -5.38 -8.16 6.65
CA GLU A 142 -5.77 -9.54 6.97
C GLU A 142 -5.51 -10.48 5.80
N LEU A 143 -5.94 -10.11 4.58
CA LEU A 143 -5.66 -10.87 3.36
C LEU A 143 -4.15 -11.04 3.13
N TYR A 144 -3.35 -9.97 3.33
CA TYR A 144 -1.89 -10.04 3.22
C TYR A 144 -1.30 -11.09 4.17
N SER A 145 -1.70 -11.07 5.44
CA SER A 145 -1.25 -12.04 6.45
C SER A 145 -1.73 -13.45 6.12
N LYS A 146 -2.96 -13.59 5.61
CA LYS A 146 -3.54 -14.88 5.21
C LYS A 146 -2.80 -15.50 4.04
N ILE A 147 -2.44 -14.70 3.02
CA ILE A 147 -1.61 -15.17 1.90
C ILE A 147 -0.25 -15.67 2.40
N GLN A 148 0.41 -14.94 3.31
CA GLN A 148 1.67 -15.40 3.90
C GLN A 148 1.51 -16.72 4.66
N GLN A 149 0.46 -16.85 5.46
CA GLN A 149 0.18 -18.05 6.24
C GLN A 149 -0.08 -19.26 5.34
N GLU A 150 -0.95 -19.12 4.35
CA GLU A 150 -1.37 -20.23 3.48
C GLU A 150 -0.29 -20.64 2.48
N SER A 151 0.51 -19.70 1.98
CA SER A 151 1.62 -19.99 1.07
C SER A 151 2.92 -20.41 1.77
N GLY A 152 3.02 -20.24 3.11
CA GLY A 152 4.26 -20.41 3.86
C GLY A 152 5.35 -19.39 3.48
N ARG A 153 5.00 -18.31 2.79
CA ARG A 153 5.93 -17.30 2.28
C ARG A 153 5.93 -16.04 3.10
N THR A 154 7.11 -15.56 3.42
CA THR A 154 7.30 -14.23 4.06
C THR A 154 8.07 -13.31 3.11
N VAL A 155 7.79 -12.03 3.20
CA VAL A 155 8.58 -10.98 2.56
C VAL A 155 9.82 -10.72 3.41
N SER A 156 10.97 -10.46 2.80
CA SER A 156 12.19 -10.14 3.54
C SER A 156 12.02 -8.89 4.40
N THR A 157 12.74 -8.83 5.52
CA THR A 157 12.55 -7.79 6.55
C THR A 157 12.71 -6.37 5.99
N LEU A 158 13.74 -6.10 5.19
CA LEU A 158 13.97 -4.75 4.65
C LEU A 158 12.95 -4.38 3.56
N THR A 159 12.53 -5.35 2.74
CA THR A 159 11.42 -5.17 1.80
C THR A 159 10.13 -4.82 2.54
N GLN A 160 9.80 -5.56 3.60
CA GLN A 160 8.60 -5.33 4.41
C GLN A 160 8.64 -3.96 5.09
N LEU A 161 9.76 -3.61 5.73
CA LEU A 161 9.93 -2.29 6.37
C LEU A 161 9.76 -1.15 5.37
N SER A 162 10.30 -1.27 4.15
CA SER A 162 10.15 -0.24 3.12
C SER A 162 8.69 -0.09 2.68
N ARG A 163 7.95 -1.19 2.53
CA ARG A 163 6.52 -1.19 2.22
C ARG A 163 5.68 -0.58 3.34
N GLU A 164 5.98 -0.91 4.58
CA GLU A 164 5.31 -0.32 5.75
C GLU A 164 5.57 1.18 5.85
N GLN A 165 6.79 1.62 5.52
CA GLN A 165 7.12 3.05 5.48
C GLN A 165 6.39 3.80 4.37
N SER A 166 6.19 3.21 3.20
CA SER A 166 5.41 3.86 2.14
C SER A 166 3.92 4.00 2.55
N LEU A 167 3.35 3.00 3.22
CA LEU A 167 2.00 3.07 3.79
C LEU A 167 1.91 4.11 4.91
N LEU A 168 2.89 4.18 5.80
CA LEU A 168 2.94 5.20 6.86
C LEU A 168 3.02 6.61 6.27
N MET A 169 3.87 6.83 5.27
CA MET A 169 3.96 8.13 4.59
C MET A 169 2.65 8.51 3.91
N GLN A 170 1.98 7.54 3.28
CA GLN A 170 0.67 7.77 2.66
C GLN A 170 -0.39 8.12 3.71
N SER A 171 -0.40 7.44 4.87
CA SER A 171 -1.30 7.76 5.99
C SER A 171 -1.05 9.19 6.51
N ILE A 172 0.19 9.56 6.73
CA ILE A 172 0.57 10.94 7.13
C ILE A 172 0.04 11.97 6.12
N ALA A 173 0.19 11.70 4.82
CA ALA A 173 -0.29 12.60 3.77
C ALA A 173 -1.82 12.72 3.77
N VAL A 174 -2.55 11.60 3.97
CA VAL A 174 -4.02 11.58 4.08
C VAL A 174 -4.48 12.39 5.29
N ASP A 175 -3.88 12.18 6.45
CA ASP A 175 -4.25 12.89 7.68
C ASP A 175 -3.96 14.40 7.56
N TYR A 176 -2.85 14.76 6.93
CA TYR A 176 -2.52 16.15 6.67
C TYR A 176 -3.49 16.82 5.69
N ALA A 177 -3.87 16.12 4.62
CA ALA A 177 -4.84 16.59 3.63
C ALA A 177 -6.24 16.74 4.25
N SER A 178 -6.70 15.73 5.00
CA SER A 178 -7.97 15.75 5.72
C SER A 178 -8.07 16.96 6.64
N ARG A 179 -7.03 17.18 7.44
CA ARG A 179 -6.96 18.33 8.34
C ARG A 179 -7.01 19.67 7.60
N SER A 180 -6.30 19.75 6.47
CA SER A 180 -6.26 20.98 5.66
C SER A 180 -7.58 21.28 4.96
N ALA A 181 -8.38 20.24 4.66
CA ALA A 181 -9.69 20.35 4.04
C ALA A 181 -10.81 20.69 5.03
N SER A 182 -10.58 20.52 6.35
CA SER A 182 -11.59 20.74 7.39
C SER A 182 -11.76 22.23 7.69
N VAL A 183 -12.91 22.78 7.34
CA VAL A 183 -13.29 24.15 7.70
C VAL A 183 -13.75 24.18 9.15
N GLY A 184 -13.07 24.97 10.00
CA GLY A 184 -13.50 25.18 11.39
C GLY A 184 -13.06 24.14 12.42
N GLY A 185 -12.08 23.30 12.13
CA GLY A 185 -11.44 22.43 13.12
C GLY A 185 -12.21 21.16 13.52
N SER A 186 -13.30 20.82 12.82
CA SER A 186 -14.00 19.55 13.02
C SER A 186 -13.27 18.45 12.28
N PHE A 187 -12.37 17.75 13.00
CA PHE A 187 -11.59 16.65 12.42
C PHE A 187 -12.34 15.33 12.47
N ILE A 188 -12.34 14.66 11.35
CA ILE A 188 -12.44 13.22 11.29
C ILE A 188 -11.01 12.73 11.12
N SER A 189 -10.32 12.48 12.25
CA SER A 189 -9.08 11.73 12.22
C SER A 189 -9.38 10.35 11.65
N SER A 190 -8.63 9.95 10.65
CA SER A 190 -8.76 8.61 10.05
C SER A 190 -8.53 7.46 11.04
N GLY A 191 -8.19 7.73 12.30
CA GLY A 191 -7.78 6.74 13.29
C GLY A 191 -8.64 6.61 14.55
N GLY A 192 -9.75 7.38 14.70
CA GLY A 192 -10.54 7.37 15.94
C GLY A 192 -9.84 8.04 17.13
N GLU A 193 -10.44 7.97 18.33
CA GLU A 193 -9.97 8.66 19.55
C GLU A 193 -8.55 8.25 20.03
N ASN A 194 -8.04 7.11 19.60
CA ASN A 194 -6.72 6.58 19.99
C ASN A 194 -5.67 6.66 18.86
N SER A 195 -5.92 7.41 17.79
CA SER A 195 -4.96 7.54 16.70
C SER A 195 -3.77 8.44 17.09
N LYS A 196 -2.57 8.06 16.61
CA LYS A 196 -1.38 8.89 16.74
C LYS A 196 -1.56 10.21 15.99
N SER A 197 -1.05 11.30 16.55
CA SER A 197 -1.00 12.59 15.89
C SER A 197 0.00 12.61 14.72
N ILE A 198 -0.13 13.57 13.81
CA ILE A 198 0.75 13.68 12.62
C ILE A 198 2.22 13.80 13.02
N ASP A 199 2.53 14.52 14.08
CA ASP A 199 3.90 14.67 14.59
C ASP A 199 4.44 13.38 15.22
N GLU A 200 3.59 12.58 15.89
CA GLU A 200 3.96 11.25 16.37
C GLU A 200 4.23 10.29 15.21
N LEU A 201 3.37 10.26 14.19
CA LEU A 201 3.58 9.47 12.98
C LEU A 201 4.84 9.90 12.22
N ALA A 202 5.12 11.22 12.18
CA ALA A 202 6.34 11.75 11.59
C ALA A 202 7.60 11.30 12.36
N ASN A 203 7.53 11.20 13.68
CA ASN A 203 8.62 10.67 14.49
C ASN A 203 8.82 9.16 14.27
N ASP A 204 7.73 8.38 14.19
CA ASP A 204 7.80 6.97 13.85
C ASP A 204 8.45 6.74 12.47
N PHE A 205 8.09 7.58 11.48
CA PHE A 205 8.69 7.54 10.16
C PHE A 205 10.21 7.72 10.22
N VAL A 206 10.70 8.70 10.95
CA VAL A 206 12.15 8.95 11.12
C VAL A 206 12.85 7.76 11.78
N GLN A 207 12.28 7.20 12.86
CA GLN A 207 12.86 6.06 13.57
C GLN A 207 13.07 4.84 12.67
N VAL A 208 12.11 4.56 11.78
CA VAL A 208 12.24 3.41 10.86
C VAL A 208 13.15 3.74 9.70
N MET A 209 13.18 4.99 9.20
CA MET A 209 14.17 5.41 8.21
C MET A 209 15.60 5.27 8.74
N ASP A 210 15.86 5.59 10.00
CA ASP A 210 17.17 5.40 10.63
C ASP A 210 17.55 3.90 10.69
N LYS A 211 16.58 3.00 10.98
CA LYS A 211 16.82 1.54 10.93
C LYS A 211 17.16 1.06 9.51
N LEU A 212 16.46 1.56 8.51
CA LEU A 212 16.75 1.26 7.11
C LEU A 212 18.16 1.76 6.70
N GLU A 213 18.54 2.97 7.10
CA GLU A 213 19.86 3.53 6.82
C GLU A 213 21.00 2.71 7.47
N GLN A 214 20.79 2.18 8.68
CA GLN A 214 21.79 1.42 9.44
C GLN A 214 21.85 -0.06 9.05
N ALA A 215 20.96 -0.55 8.18
CA ALA A 215 20.95 -1.95 7.80
C ALA A 215 22.26 -2.38 7.13
N PRO A 216 22.94 -3.43 7.64
CA PRO A 216 24.25 -3.86 7.11
C PRO A 216 24.15 -4.42 5.68
N GLN A 217 22.98 -4.82 5.24
CA GLN A 217 22.69 -5.33 3.90
C GLN A 217 22.61 -4.23 2.83
N ASN A 218 22.69 -2.96 3.21
CA ASN A 218 22.62 -1.85 2.27
C ASN A 218 23.79 -1.85 1.29
N THR A 219 23.45 -1.75 0.01
CA THR A 219 24.40 -1.54 -1.08
C THR A 219 24.56 -0.05 -1.36
N GLU A 220 25.49 0.31 -2.23
CA GLU A 220 25.64 1.70 -2.69
C GLU A 220 24.36 2.25 -3.31
N GLU A 221 23.66 1.44 -4.13
CA GLU A 221 22.40 1.80 -4.76
C GLU A 221 21.28 2.07 -3.74
N THR A 222 21.10 1.19 -2.72
CA THR A 222 20.10 1.41 -1.68
C THR A 222 20.42 2.59 -0.79
N ARG A 223 21.72 2.86 -0.50
CA ARG A 223 22.14 4.07 0.23
C ARG A 223 21.84 5.35 -0.54
N GLN A 224 22.02 5.36 -1.86
CA GLN A 224 21.64 6.50 -2.71
C GLN A 224 20.12 6.73 -2.68
N SER A 225 19.33 5.67 -2.77
CA SER A 225 17.86 5.73 -2.67
C SER A 225 17.42 6.29 -1.32
N LEU A 226 17.97 5.80 -0.21
CA LEU A 226 17.72 6.30 1.15
C LEU A 226 18.10 7.79 1.29
N GLY A 227 19.25 8.20 0.78
CA GLY A 227 19.67 9.61 0.78
C GLY A 227 18.74 10.53 -0.01
N ALA A 228 18.21 10.04 -1.14
CA ALA A 228 17.25 10.76 -1.96
C ALA A 228 15.89 10.90 -1.27
N ILE A 229 15.42 9.86 -0.56
CA ILE A 229 14.19 9.88 0.27
C ILE A 229 14.37 10.90 1.41
N LYS A 230 15.47 10.81 2.16
CA LYS A 230 15.76 11.70 3.28
C LYS A 230 15.85 13.16 2.85
N THR A 231 16.40 13.44 1.67
CA THR A 231 16.44 14.79 1.10
C THR A 231 15.03 15.34 0.88
N LYS A 232 14.11 14.52 0.36
CA LYS A 232 12.70 14.91 0.16
C LYS A 232 11.96 15.10 1.49
N TRP A 233 12.22 14.24 2.47
CA TRP A 233 11.66 14.34 3.82
C TRP A 233 11.93 15.69 4.48
N ARG A 234 13.16 16.20 4.38
CA ARG A 234 13.56 17.51 4.96
C ARG A 234 12.70 18.68 4.50
N TYR A 235 12.07 18.59 3.32
CA TYR A 235 11.19 19.65 2.82
C TYR A 235 9.84 19.72 3.53
N ILE A 236 9.37 18.61 4.10
CA ILE A 236 8.05 18.52 4.73
C ILE A 236 8.10 18.25 6.23
N GLU A 237 9.20 17.75 6.77
CA GLU A 237 9.34 17.37 8.18
C GLU A 237 8.86 18.47 9.14
N LYS A 238 9.32 19.71 8.93
CA LYS A 238 8.92 20.84 9.77
C LYS A 238 7.42 21.10 9.71
N SER A 239 6.83 21.00 8.52
CA SER A 239 5.39 21.22 8.32
C SER A 239 4.55 20.10 8.95
N LEU A 240 5.06 18.87 8.99
CA LEU A 240 4.40 17.75 9.66
C LEU A 240 4.49 17.88 11.18
N LYS A 241 5.64 18.25 11.73
CA LYS A 241 5.83 18.46 13.18
C LYS A 241 5.06 19.67 13.70
N ASN A 242 4.87 20.70 12.88
CA ASN A 242 4.16 21.94 13.24
C ASN A 242 2.84 22.07 12.43
N TYR A 243 2.16 20.95 12.20
CA TYR A 243 0.97 20.89 11.37
C TYR A 243 -0.19 21.80 11.83
N ASN A 244 -0.14 22.28 13.07
CA ASN A 244 -1.11 23.22 13.66
C ASN A 244 -0.84 24.70 13.33
N GLU A 245 0.33 25.06 12.80
CA GLU A 245 0.69 26.46 12.55
C GLU A 245 0.23 26.92 11.16
N LYS A 246 1.05 26.67 10.13
CA LYS A 246 0.76 27.05 8.74
C LYS A 246 0.57 25.82 7.88
N SER A 247 -0.63 25.64 7.35
CA SER A 247 -0.92 24.54 6.46
C SER A 247 -0.32 24.78 5.07
N VAL A 248 0.38 23.76 4.53
CA VAL A 248 0.99 23.76 3.20
C VAL A 248 0.65 22.45 2.46
N PRO A 249 -0.66 22.13 2.27
CA PRO A 249 -1.10 20.82 1.83
C PRO A 249 -0.53 20.41 0.47
N PHE A 250 -0.44 21.33 -0.48
CA PHE A 250 0.18 21.07 -1.77
C PHE A 250 1.64 20.62 -1.66
N LEU A 251 2.42 21.28 -0.79
CA LEU A 251 3.84 20.94 -0.59
C LEU A 251 3.97 19.55 0.04
N VAL A 252 3.20 19.30 1.11
CA VAL A 252 3.21 18.01 1.80
C VAL A 252 2.78 16.90 0.85
N ASN A 253 1.65 17.05 0.15
CA ASN A 253 1.18 16.04 -0.81
C ASN A 253 2.23 15.73 -1.88
N LYS A 254 2.79 16.75 -2.51
CA LYS A 254 3.82 16.60 -3.56
C LYS A 254 5.05 15.83 -3.10
N TYR A 255 5.59 16.16 -1.92
CA TYR A 255 6.80 15.49 -1.42
C TYR A 255 6.50 14.12 -0.82
N SER A 256 5.31 13.91 -0.24
CA SER A 256 4.85 12.59 0.19
C SER A 256 4.79 11.61 -0.98
N ASP A 257 4.19 12.00 -2.11
CA ASP A 257 4.18 11.18 -3.33
C ASP A 257 5.61 10.78 -3.77
N ARG A 258 6.55 11.75 -3.75
CA ARG A 258 7.94 11.49 -4.14
C ARG A 258 8.72 10.63 -3.14
N ILE A 259 8.37 10.68 -1.86
CA ILE A 259 8.93 9.81 -0.82
C ILE A 259 8.39 8.40 -1.00
N ILE A 260 7.08 8.25 -1.22
CA ILE A 260 6.44 6.96 -1.46
C ILE A 260 7.03 6.29 -2.71
N GLU A 261 7.15 7.00 -3.83
CA GLU A 261 7.83 6.51 -5.04
C GLU A 261 9.24 5.99 -4.74
N GLY A 262 10.00 6.73 -3.91
CA GLY A 262 11.34 6.34 -3.50
C GLY A 262 11.37 5.08 -2.63
N LEU A 263 10.42 4.95 -1.69
CA LEU A 263 10.28 3.78 -0.82
C LEU A 263 9.83 2.54 -1.58
N GLU A 264 8.93 2.69 -2.56
CA GLU A 264 8.53 1.60 -3.45
C GLU A 264 9.70 1.11 -4.32
N ALA A 265 10.49 2.03 -4.87
CA ALA A 265 11.71 1.68 -5.61
C ALA A 265 12.73 0.97 -4.70
N LEU A 266 12.94 1.46 -3.47
CA LEU A 266 13.80 0.85 -2.47
C LEU A 266 13.33 -0.55 -2.09
N SER A 267 12.01 -0.73 -1.87
CA SER A 267 11.39 -2.04 -1.62
C SER A 267 11.68 -3.03 -2.77
N GLY A 268 11.60 -2.57 -4.02
CA GLY A 268 11.96 -3.36 -5.20
C GLY A 268 13.43 -3.76 -5.23
N GLN A 269 14.34 -2.84 -4.85
CA GLN A 269 15.77 -3.12 -4.77
C GLN A 269 16.09 -4.19 -3.71
N TYR A 270 15.45 -4.14 -2.53
CA TYR A 270 15.60 -5.15 -1.50
C TYR A 270 14.98 -6.49 -1.93
N ALA A 271 13.81 -6.48 -2.51
CA ALA A 271 13.15 -7.70 -2.99
C ALA A 271 13.97 -8.42 -4.07
N ALA A 272 14.57 -7.70 -5.02
CA ALA A 272 15.41 -8.25 -6.08
C ALA A 272 16.67 -8.96 -5.54
N LYS A 273 17.15 -8.55 -4.36
CA LYS A 273 18.33 -9.12 -3.69
C LYS A 273 17.97 -10.12 -2.58
N ASN A 274 16.69 -10.34 -2.31
CA ASN A 274 16.20 -11.20 -1.23
C ASN A 274 16.63 -10.74 0.18
N ILE A 275 16.73 -9.42 0.43
CA ILE A 275 17.19 -8.78 1.68
C ILE A 275 16.13 -7.86 2.29
#